data_ef16f0a81726325e8b590e329d9244f2
#
_entry.id   ef16f0a81726325e8b590e329d9244f2
#
_cell.length_a   1.000
_cell.length_b   1.000
_cell.length_c   1.000
_cell.angle_alpha   90.00
_cell.angle_beta   90.00
_cell.angle_gamma   90.00
#
_symmetry.space_group_name_H-M   'P 1'
#
loop_
_entity.id
_entity.type
_entity.pdbx_description
1 polymer ?
#
loop_
_entity_poly.entity_id
_entity_poly.type
_entity_poly.pdbx_seq_one_letter_code
_entity_poly.pdbx_strand_id
1 'polypeptide(L)' 'MNMDANDLTGWERAKLEGGPADGAWMRVTDRPAVLQVTYPCQLDSSPGDMRVEALYLYRRDPRVRSEPLRYGFDGASP' A
#
# COMPACT_ATOMS: atom_id res chain seq x y z
N MET A 1 -24.01 -14.86 -15.02
CA MET A 1 -22.86 -14.59 -15.25
C MET A 1 -22.14 -13.95 -14.16
N ASN A 2 -21.06 -14.17 -14.02
CA ASN A 2 -20.38 -13.72 -12.93
C ASN A 2 -19.42 -12.65 -13.28
N MET A 3 -19.91 -11.46 -13.27
CA MET A 3 -19.09 -10.37 -13.59
C MET A 3 -17.96 -10.19 -12.63
N ASP A 4 -18.18 -10.61 -11.40
CA ASP A 4 -17.18 -10.38 -10.41
C ASP A 4 -15.90 -11.09 -10.69
N ALA A 5 -15.98 -12.27 -11.25
CA ALA A 5 -14.77 -13.00 -11.56
C ALA A 5 -13.96 -12.28 -12.60
N ASN A 6 -14.63 -11.69 -13.58
CA ASN A 6 -13.91 -10.95 -14.57
C ASN A 6 -13.32 -9.68 -14.03
N ASP A 7 -14.06 -9.02 -13.17
CA ASP A 7 -13.58 -7.77 -12.61
C ASP A 7 -12.34 -7.96 -11.77
N LEU A 8 -12.20 -9.13 -11.19
CA LEU A 8 -11.06 -9.41 -10.33
C LEU A 8 -9.90 -10.05 -11.05
N THR A 9 -10.04 -10.29 -12.34
CA THR A 9 -8.96 -10.86 -13.10
C THR A 9 -7.78 -9.93 -13.10
N GLY A 10 -6.61 -10.43 -12.73
CA GLY A 10 -5.42 -9.61 -12.65
C GLY A 10 -5.23 -8.90 -11.34
N TRP A 11 -6.24 -8.86 -10.48
CA TRP A 11 -6.10 -8.26 -9.18
C TRP A 11 -5.65 -9.30 -8.16
N GLU A 12 -4.75 -8.91 -7.31
CA GLU A 12 -4.24 -9.80 -6.27
C GLU A 12 -4.24 -9.07 -4.95
N ARG A 13 -4.45 -9.83 -3.88
CA ARG A 13 -4.37 -9.25 -2.55
C ARG A 13 -2.94 -9.08 -2.15
N ALA A 14 -2.67 -8.02 -1.43
CA ALA A 14 -1.34 -7.70 -0.95
C ALA A 14 -1.42 -7.25 0.49
N LYS A 15 -0.41 -7.58 1.25
CA LYS A 15 -0.30 -7.18 2.64
C LYS A 15 0.92 -6.32 2.81
N LEU A 16 0.76 -5.21 3.50
CA LEU A 16 1.87 -4.32 3.79
C LEU A 16 2.48 -4.69 5.14
N GLU A 17 3.79 -4.67 5.20
CA GLU A 17 4.52 -5.06 6.40
C GLU A 17 5.52 -3.99 6.78
N GLY A 18 5.51 -3.64 8.04
CA GLY A 18 6.39 -2.63 8.56
C GLY A 18 5.89 -1.23 8.29
N GLY A 19 6.51 -0.26 8.92
CA GLY A 19 6.17 1.13 8.71
C GLY A 19 4.77 1.50 9.14
N PRO A 20 4.32 2.67 8.71
CA PRO A 20 3.04 3.20 9.20
C PRO A 20 1.83 2.39 8.77
N ALA A 21 1.91 1.69 7.65
CA ALA A 21 0.77 0.93 7.15
C ALA A 21 0.90 -0.56 7.44
N ASP A 22 1.72 -0.92 8.42
CA ASP A 22 1.92 -2.32 8.78
C ASP A 22 0.60 -3.02 9.03
N GLY A 23 0.41 -4.16 8.39
CA GLY A 23 -0.80 -4.94 8.56
C GLY A 23 -1.93 -4.57 7.63
N ALA A 24 -1.78 -3.53 6.85
CA ALA A 24 -2.85 -3.12 5.94
C ALA A 24 -2.93 -4.08 4.76
N TRP A 25 -4.15 -4.27 4.27
CA TRP A 25 -4.43 -5.09 3.11
C TRP A 25 -4.88 -4.22 1.97
N MET A 26 -4.52 -4.61 0.76
CA MET A 26 -4.97 -3.91 -0.41
C MET A 26 -4.99 -4.85 -1.59
N ARG A 27 -5.50 -4.37 -2.71
CA ARG A 27 -5.48 -5.11 -3.96
C ARG A 27 -4.61 -4.38 -4.95
N VAL A 28 -3.84 -5.14 -5.69
CA VAL A 28 -2.95 -4.59 -6.70
C VAL A 28 -3.14 -5.35 -7.99
N THR A 29 -2.82 -4.71 -9.08
CA THR A 29 -2.83 -5.35 -10.38
C THR A 29 -1.47 -5.16 -11.02
N ASP A 30 -1.03 -6.18 -11.78
CA ASP A 30 0.27 -6.15 -12.46
C ASP A 30 1.47 -6.12 -11.54
N ARG A 31 1.28 -6.50 -10.31
CA ARG A 31 2.36 -6.66 -9.34
C ARG A 31 3.34 -5.49 -9.36
N PRO A 32 2.89 -4.30 -9.01
CA PRO A 32 3.80 -3.16 -9.03
C PRO A 32 4.98 -3.41 -8.10
N ALA A 33 6.13 -2.97 -8.53
CA ALA A 33 7.34 -3.15 -7.73
C ALA A 33 7.34 -2.27 -6.49
N VAL A 34 6.67 -1.14 -6.56
CA VAL A 34 6.65 -0.17 -5.47
C VAL A 34 5.24 0.36 -5.33
N LEU A 35 4.77 0.47 -4.11
CA LEU A 35 3.51 1.10 -3.79
C LEU A 35 3.77 2.38 -3.03
N GLN A 36 3.00 3.40 -3.34
CA GLN A 36 3.05 4.65 -2.60
C GLN A 36 1.85 4.73 -1.70
N VAL A 37 2.10 4.93 -0.43
CA VAL A 37 1.05 4.99 0.58
C VAL A 37 1.13 6.35 1.25
N THR A 38 0.01 7.06 1.28
CA THR A 38 -0.02 8.36 1.95
C THR A 38 -0.82 8.23 3.23
N TYR A 39 -0.31 8.82 4.28
CA TYR A 39 -1.00 8.89 5.55
C TYR A 39 -1.08 10.33 5.98
N PRO A 40 -2.22 10.74 6.49
CA PRO A 40 -2.32 12.08 7.01
C PRO A 40 -1.49 12.22 8.27
N CYS A 41 -0.80 13.34 8.38
CA CYS A 41 -0.07 13.67 9.58
C CYS A 41 -0.89 14.62 10.41
N GLN A 42 -0.93 14.37 11.71
CA GLN A 42 -1.62 15.28 12.60
C GLN A 42 -0.64 16.29 13.15
N LEU A 43 -0.96 17.55 12.96
CA LEU A 43 -0.15 18.62 13.49
C LEU A 43 -0.97 19.35 14.53
N ASP A 44 -0.55 19.25 15.78
CA ASP A 44 -1.33 19.82 16.87
C ASP A 44 -1.49 21.32 16.77
N SER A 45 -0.50 21.97 16.22
CA SER A 45 -0.52 23.41 16.14
C SER A 45 -1.03 23.91 14.81
N SER A 46 -1.55 23.06 13.99
CA SER A 46 -1.94 23.45 12.66
C SER A 46 -3.24 24.22 12.67
N PRO A 47 -3.38 25.23 11.84
CA PRO A 47 -4.69 25.83 11.61
C PRO A 47 -5.62 24.79 11.05
N GLY A 48 -6.88 24.95 11.28
CA GLY A 48 -7.86 23.92 11.00
C GLY A 48 -7.88 23.43 9.58
N ASP A 49 -7.48 24.22 8.62
CA ASP A 49 -7.58 23.80 7.24
C ASP A 49 -6.28 23.37 6.64
N MET A 50 -5.22 23.29 7.40
CA MET A 50 -3.97 22.81 6.84
C MET A 50 -3.88 21.30 6.99
N ARG A 51 -3.57 20.62 5.89
CA ARG A 51 -3.38 19.18 5.89
C ARG A 51 -1.99 18.86 5.43
N VAL A 52 -1.36 17.93 6.13
CA VAL A 52 -0.05 17.45 5.77
C VAL A 52 -0.14 15.94 5.65
N GLU A 53 0.38 15.43 4.56
CA GLU A 53 0.42 13.99 4.35
C GLU A 53 1.84 13.55 4.14
N ALA A 54 2.17 12.41 4.70
CA ALA A 54 3.47 11.82 4.51
C ALA A 54 3.35 10.71 3.46
N LEU A 55 4.35 10.61 2.62
CA LEU A 55 4.40 9.59 1.59
C LEU A 55 5.40 8.53 2.00
N TYR A 56 4.95 7.28 1.96
CA TYR A 56 5.79 6.15 2.32
C TYR A 56 5.82 5.18 1.17
N LEU A 57 6.99 4.56 0.97
CA LEU A 57 7.15 3.59 -0.10
C LEU A 57 7.21 2.19 0.47
N TYR A 58 6.53 1.28 -0.21
CA TYR A 58 6.56 -0.14 0.12
C TYR A 58 7.00 -0.89 -1.12
N ARG A 59 7.92 -1.83 -0.95
CA ARG A 59 8.49 -2.58 -2.06
C ARG A 59 8.02 -4.01 -2.04
N ARG A 60 7.68 -4.51 -3.20
CA ARG A 60 7.24 -5.89 -3.33
C ARG A 60 8.38 -6.84 -3.01
N ASP A 61 8.05 -7.88 -2.27
CA ASP A 61 8.98 -8.97 -2.04
C ASP A 61 8.90 -9.93 -3.22
N PRO A 62 9.90 -9.99 -4.07
CA PRO A 62 9.81 -10.80 -5.28
C PRO A 62 9.83 -12.30 -5.00
N ARG A 63 10.16 -12.69 -3.78
CA ARG A 63 10.13 -14.11 -3.44
C ARG A 63 8.72 -14.62 -3.23
N VAL A 64 7.77 -13.72 -2.99
CA VAL A 64 6.39 -14.09 -2.77
C VAL A 64 5.65 -13.96 -4.09
N ARG A 65 5.27 -15.08 -4.68
CA ARG A 65 4.69 -15.10 -6.01
C ARG A 65 3.22 -15.44 -6.05
N SER A 66 2.61 -15.65 -4.91
CA SER A 66 1.18 -15.95 -4.86
C SER A 66 0.56 -15.14 -3.75
N GLU A 67 -0.77 -15.03 -3.82
CA GLU A 67 -1.48 -14.25 -2.83
C GLU A 67 -1.35 -14.85 -1.44
N PRO A 68 -1.26 -14.04 -0.47
CA PRO A 68 -1.16 -12.58 -0.60
C PRO A 68 0.27 -12.19 -0.92
N LEU A 69 0.40 -11.26 -1.84
CA LEU A 69 1.71 -10.66 -2.10
C LEU A 69 2.13 -9.88 -0.86
N ARG A 70 3.41 -9.66 -0.73
CA ARG A 70 3.93 -8.94 0.42
C ARG A 70 4.73 -7.74 -0.03
N TYR A 71 4.49 -6.63 0.63
CA TYR A 71 5.19 -5.38 0.36
C TYR A 71 5.79 -4.90 1.67
N GLY A 72 7.09 -4.73 1.68
CA GLY A 72 7.81 -4.30 2.87
C GLY A 72 8.10 -2.82 2.85
N PHE A 73 8.05 -2.22 4.02
CA PHE A 73 8.32 -0.80 4.16
C PHE A 73 9.76 -0.49 3.76
N ASP A 74 9.90 0.51 2.92
CA ASP A 74 11.23 0.97 2.51
C ASP A 74 11.64 2.09 3.44
N GLY A 75 12.49 1.77 4.39
CA GLY A 75 12.92 2.74 5.39
C GLY A 75 13.75 3.87 4.82
N ALA A 76 14.21 3.75 3.58
CA ALA A 76 14.91 4.84 2.94
C ALA A 76 13.98 5.84 2.27
N SER A 77 12.68 5.62 2.34
CA SER A 77 11.74 6.57 1.78
C SER A 77 11.89 7.89 2.45
N PRO A 78 11.78 8.94 1.70
CA PRO A 78 11.86 10.28 2.28
C PRO A 78 10.68 10.60 3.17
#